data_fe14cacb18325566677680a42eeb3348
#
_entry.id   fe14cacb18325566677680a42eeb3348
#
_cell.length_a   1.000
_cell.length_b   1.000
_cell.length_c   1.000
_cell.angle_alpha   90.00
_cell.angle_beta   90.00
_cell.angle_gamma   90.00
#
_symmetry.space_group_name_H-M   'P 1'
#
loop_
_entity.id
_entity.type
_entity.pdbx_description
1 polymer ?
#
loop_
_entity_poly.entity_id
_entity_poly.type
_entity_poly.pdbx_seq_one_letter_code
_entity_poly.pdbx_strand_id
1 'polypeptide(L)'
;KAQQGLLDQQNQLGSQMNGIAGRQLGTLDATLSKPLNMEGLPEAPTVDRARYEEAMYARLEPQMQRDRAAMETQLANQGIMPGSEAYREAIALADRSRNDARSQTVLNAGTYADQEYGMATDARSRALSERLQMRNQPINEISTLMNGGQVTMPQFQQYQGGNVAGTDVAGITQQAYQNQMAN
;
A
#
# COMPACT_ATOMS: atom_id res chain seq x y z
N LYS A 1 -2.70 16.85 67.45
CA LYS A 1 -1.49 16.30 66.79
C LYS A 1 -1.83 15.47 65.54
N ALA A 2 -2.85 14.60 65.57
CA ALA A 2 -3.23 13.76 64.39
C ALA A 2 -3.79 14.64 63.22
N GLN A 3 -4.59 15.67 63.51
CA GLN A 3 -5.11 16.56 62.49
C GLN A 3 -4.04 17.44 61.81
N GLN A 4 -3.02 17.87 62.52
CA GLN A 4 -1.90 18.59 61.95
C GLN A 4 -1.09 17.74 60.99
N GLY A 5 -0.83 16.45 61.35
CA GLY A 5 -0.14 15.54 60.46
C GLY A 5 -0.88 15.28 59.15
N LEU A 6 -2.24 15.23 59.20
CA LEU A 6 -3.06 15.06 57.99
C LEU A 6 -3.01 16.30 57.08
N LEU A 7 -3.05 17.52 57.67
CA LEU A 7 -2.91 18.77 56.95
C LEU A 7 -1.53 18.92 56.30
N ASP A 8 -0.48 18.54 57.01
CA ASP A 8 0.87 18.58 56.49
C ASP A 8 1.06 17.61 55.33
N GLN A 9 0.49 16.39 55.44
CA GLN A 9 0.49 15.41 54.35
C GLN A 9 -0.30 15.87 53.13
N GLN A 10 -1.44 16.55 53.35
CA GLN A 10 -2.26 17.08 52.28
C GLN A 10 -1.56 18.26 51.58
N ASN A 11 -0.90 19.13 52.31
CA ASN A 11 -0.09 20.21 51.74
C ASN A 11 1.11 19.68 50.97
N GLN A 12 1.75 18.62 51.45
CA GLN A 12 2.89 18.00 50.79
C GLN A 12 2.47 17.31 49.47
N LEU A 13 1.34 16.63 49.46
CA LEU A 13 0.75 16.04 48.25
C LEU A 13 0.37 17.16 47.24
N GLY A 14 -0.27 18.24 47.70
CA GLY A 14 -0.59 19.39 46.85
C GLY A 14 0.65 20.04 46.24
N SER A 15 1.70 20.22 47.01
CA SER A 15 2.98 20.73 46.52
C SER A 15 3.65 19.82 45.48
N GLN A 16 3.63 18.51 45.71
CA GLN A 16 4.15 17.52 44.75
C GLN A 16 3.33 17.53 43.46
N MET A 17 2.00 17.54 43.52
CA MET A 17 1.12 17.64 42.37
C MET A 17 1.35 18.91 41.55
N ASN A 18 1.49 20.06 42.24
CA ASN A 18 1.81 21.35 41.58
C ASN A 18 3.17 21.32 40.89
N GLY A 19 4.17 20.67 41.49
CA GLY A 19 5.50 20.49 40.92
C GLY A 19 5.48 19.56 39.68
N ILE A 20 4.66 18.54 39.71
CA ILE A 20 4.46 17.62 38.54
C ILE A 20 3.72 18.39 37.43
N ALA A 21 2.63 19.06 37.75
CA ALA A 21 1.87 19.86 36.79
C ALA A 21 2.72 20.95 36.12
N GLY A 22 3.55 21.66 36.89
CA GLY A 22 4.46 22.66 36.34
C GLY A 22 5.48 22.09 35.35
N ARG A 23 6.08 20.94 35.67
CA ARG A 23 7.02 20.26 34.75
C ARG A 23 6.30 19.78 33.48
N GLN A 24 5.11 19.20 33.62
CA GLN A 24 4.30 18.72 32.50
C GLN A 24 3.86 19.87 31.58
N LEU A 25 3.44 21.02 32.14
CA LEU A 25 3.10 22.18 31.35
C LEU A 25 4.31 22.74 30.59
N GLY A 26 5.50 22.74 31.18
CA GLY A 26 6.73 23.12 30.47
C GLY A 26 7.07 22.17 29.31
N THR A 27 6.88 20.86 29.49
CA THR A 27 7.07 19.85 28.44
C THR A 27 6.05 20.02 27.32
N LEU A 28 4.81 20.32 27.69
CA LEU A 28 3.72 20.57 26.73
C LEU A 28 4.00 21.81 25.89
N ASP A 29 4.39 22.91 26.51
CA ASP A 29 4.76 24.15 25.82
C ASP A 29 5.92 23.91 24.86
N ALA A 30 6.98 23.21 25.29
CA ALA A 30 8.11 22.83 24.44
C ALA A 30 7.73 21.92 23.27
N THR A 31 6.70 21.10 23.42
CA THR A 31 6.23 20.18 22.39
C THR A 31 5.30 20.88 21.40
N LEU A 32 4.40 21.73 21.88
CA LEU A 32 3.42 22.43 21.05
C LEU A 32 4.01 23.63 20.31
N SER A 33 5.01 24.28 20.87
CA SER A 33 5.71 25.42 20.24
C SER A 33 6.54 24.97 19.02
N LYS A 34 6.88 23.68 18.91
CA LYS A 34 7.60 23.14 17.75
C LYS A 34 6.61 22.66 16.67
N PRO A 35 6.88 22.94 15.39
CA PRO A 35 6.10 22.35 14.30
C PRO A 35 6.21 20.83 14.34
N LEU A 36 5.20 20.15 13.78
CA LEU A 36 5.24 18.69 13.65
C LEU A 36 6.45 18.30 12.80
N ASN A 37 7.32 17.45 13.33
CA ASN A 37 8.47 16.96 12.56
C ASN A 37 7.97 16.05 11.44
N MET A 38 8.19 16.45 10.19
CA MET A 38 7.83 15.71 8.98
C MET A 38 9.00 14.89 8.42
N GLU A 39 10.17 14.97 9.04
CA GLU A 39 11.38 14.27 8.60
C GLU A 39 11.23 12.74 8.75
N GLY A 40 11.62 12.00 7.73
CA GLY A 40 11.49 10.54 7.71
C GLY A 40 10.05 10.01 7.52
N LEU A 41 9.07 10.87 7.17
CA LEU A 41 7.81 10.37 6.65
C LEU A 41 8.02 9.74 5.27
N PRO A 42 7.27 8.69 4.92
CA PRO A 42 7.24 8.19 3.56
C PRO A 42 6.95 9.33 2.57
N GLU A 43 7.62 9.33 1.43
CA GLU A 43 7.38 10.31 0.38
C GLU A 43 5.93 10.28 -0.10
N ALA A 44 5.47 11.40 -0.66
CA ALA A 44 4.16 11.41 -1.30
C ALA A 44 4.19 10.43 -2.49
N PRO A 45 3.25 9.48 -2.54
CA PRO A 45 3.27 8.48 -3.61
C PRO A 45 3.01 9.13 -4.97
N THR A 46 3.70 8.64 -5.98
CA THR A 46 3.49 8.97 -7.39
C THR A 46 3.07 7.71 -8.13
N VAL A 47 2.17 7.86 -9.11
CA VAL A 47 1.74 6.73 -9.94
C VAL A 47 2.66 6.65 -11.15
N ASP A 48 3.44 5.58 -11.24
CA ASP A 48 4.28 5.29 -12.41
C ASP A 48 3.73 4.05 -13.16
N ARG A 49 2.70 4.26 -13.94
CA ARG A 49 2.08 3.22 -14.77
C ARG A 49 3.02 2.74 -15.86
N ALA A 50 3.83 3.64 -16.43
CA ALA A 50 4.73 3.32 -17.52
C ALA A 50 5.76 2.25 -17.11
N ARG A 51 6.28 2.31 -15.88
CA ARG A 51 7.19 1.29 -15.34
C ARG A 51 6.55 -0.10 -15.30
N TYR A 52 5.30 -0.19 -14.90
CA TYR A 52 4.57 -1.47 -14.87
C TYR A 52 4.26 -1.98 -16.26
N GLU A 53 3.84 -1.10 -17.17
CA GLU A 53 3.59 -1.46 -18.56
C GLU A 53 4.87 -1.99 -19.21
N GLU A 54 5.98 -1.29 -19.09
CA GLU A 54 7.28 -1.71 -19.64
C GLU A 54 7.73 -3.06 -19.10
N ALA A 55 7.64 -3.26 -17.78
CA ALA A 55 8.02 -4.53 -17.15
C ALA A 55 7.16 -5.71 -17.63
N MET A 56 5.85 -5.48 -17.81
CA MET A 56 4.94 -6.50 -18.30
C MET A 56 5.15 -6.78 -19.80
N TYR A 57 5.39 -5.76 -20.62
CA TYR A 57 5.71 -5.96 -22.03
C TYR A 57 7.04 -6.67 -22.24
N ALA A 58 8.07 -6.35 -21.48
CA ALA A 58 9.36 -7.03 -21.54
C ALA A 58 9.22 -8.54 -21.28
N ARG A 59 8.23 -8.95 -20.48
CA ARG A 59 7.93 -10.36 -20.20
C ARG A 59 7.06 -11.00 -21.28
N LEU A 60 6.10 -10.26 -21.82
CA LEU A 60 5.10 -10.77 -22.76
C LEU A 60 5.65 -10.88 -24.19
N GLU A 61 6.44 -9.92 -24.63
CA GLU A 61 6.93 -9.83 -26.01
C GLU A 61 7.71 -11.06 -26.49
N PRO A 62 8.67 -11.62 -25.70
CA PRO A 62 9.37 -12.84 -26.11
C PRO A 62 8.45 -14.07 -26.28
N GLN A 63 7.39 -14.14 -25.50
CA GLN A 63 6.40 -15.21 -25.61
C GLN A 63 5.61 -15.07 -26.91
N MET A 64 5.12 -13.87 -27.19
CA MET A 64 4.37 -13.59 -28.42
C MET A 64 5.19 -13.84 -29.68
N GLN A 65 6.49 -13.54 -29.67
CA GLN A 65 7.38 -13.84 -30.79
C GLN A 65 7.54 -15.34 -31.00
N ARG A 66 7.68 -16.12 -29.93
CA ARG A 66 7.74 -17.59 -30.02
C ARG A 66 6.45 -18.19 -30.55
N ASP A 67 5.31 -17.72 -30.06
CA ASP A 67 3.99 -18.20 -30.47
C ASP A 67 3.75 -17.91 -31.95
N ARG A 68 4.16 -16.72 -32.43
CA ARG A 68 4.09 -16.38 -33.86
C ARG A 68 4.97 -17.30 -34.71
N ALA A 69 6.22 -17.51 -34.32
CA ALA A 69 7.14 -18.39 -35.04
C ALA A 69 6.63 -19.84 -35.10
N ALA A 70 6.06 -20.33 -33.98
CA ALA A 70 5.45 -21.65 -33.91
C ALA A 70 4.24 -21.76 -34.86
N MET A 71 3.38 -20.76 -34.88
CA MET A 71 2.23 -20.72 -35.80
C MET A 71 2.66 -20.65 -37.26
N GLU A 72 3.63 -19.85 -37.63
CA GLU A 72 4.16 -19.78 -39.00
C GLU A 72 4.76 -21.13 -39.42
N THR A 73 5.46 -21.83 -38.52
CA THR A 73 5.95 -23.19 -38.76
C THR A 73 4.81 -24.17 -38.95
N GLN A 74 3.75 -24.10 -38.17
CA GLN A 74 2.57 -24.96 -38.30
C GLN A 74 1.86 -24.72 -39.63
N LEU A 75 1.67 -23.48 -40.06
CA LEU A 75 1.06 -23.14 -41.36
C LEU A 75 1.90 -23.69 -42.52
N ALA A 76 3.22 -23.57 -42.45
CA ALA A 76 4.14 -24.12 -43.44
C ALA A 76 4.02 -25.65 -43.52
N ASN A 77 3.94 -26.36 -42.39
CA ASN A 77 3.75 -27.81 -42.35
C ASN A 77 2.41 -28.26 -42.90
N GLN A 78 1.39 -27.42 -42.86
CA GLN A 78 0.08 -27.65 -43.48
C GLN A 78 0.03 -27.33 -44.98
N GLY A 79 1.15 -26.84 -45.53
CA GLY A 79 1.24 -26.42 -46.93
C GLY A 79 0.57 -25.06 -47.22
N ILE A 80 0.25 -24.31 -46.19
CA ILE A 80 -0.34 -22.99 -46.33
C ILE A 80 0.77 -21.99 -46.65
N MET A 81 0.78 -21.47 -47.88
CA MET A 81 1.83 -20.57 -48.35
C MET A 81 1.67 -19.17 -47.85
N PRO A 82 2.77 -18.46 -47.52
CA PRO A 82 2.75 -17.04 -47.21
C PRO A 82 2.05 -16.24 -48.33
N GLY A 83 1.12 -15.36 -47.96
CA GLY A 83 0.33 -14.57 -48.92
C GLY A 83 -0.96 -15.19 -49.39
N SER A 84 -1.25 -16.48 -49.06
CA SER A 84 -2.57 -17.10 -49.29
C SER A 84 -3.61 -16.45 -48.36
N GLU A 85 -4.90 -16.61 -48.72
CA GLU A 85 -6.00 -16.10 -47.90
C GLU A 85 -5.98 -16.72 -46.51
N ALA A 86 -5.85 -18.04 -46.42
CA ALA A 86 -5.75 -18.79 -45.16
C ALA A 86 -4.56 -18.30 -44.28
N TYR A 87 -3.42 -18.00 -44.89
CA TYR A 87 -2.27 -17.44 -44.17
C TYR A 87 -2.60 -16.06 -43.60
N ARG A 88 -3.21 -15.20 -44.41
CA ARG A 88 -3.60 -13.85 -43.97
C ARG A 88 -4.62 -13.85 -42.82
N GLU A 89 -5.59 -14.76 -42.89
CA GLU A 89 -6.59 -14.94 -41.84
C GLU A 89 -5.95 -15.41 -40.52
N ALA A 90 -5.05 -16.40 -40.58
CA ALA A 90 -4.35 -16.90 -39.41
C ALA A 90 -3.47 -15.78 -38.76
N ILE A 91 -2.73 -15.04 -39.57
CA ILE A 91 -1.95 -13.88 -39.07
C ILE A 91 -2.84 -12.82 -38.47
N ALA A 92 -3.96 -12.47 -39.12
CA ALA A 92 -4.89 -11.46 -38.60
C ALA A 92 -5.52 -11.90 -37.26
N LEU A 93 -5.78 -13.18 -37.08
CA LEU A 93 -6.27 -13.71 -35.80
C LEU A 93 -5.20 -13.61 -34.69
N ALA A 94 -3.95 -13.97 -35.02
CA ALA A 94 -2.83 -13.86 -34.10
C ALA A 94 -2.56 -12.38 -33.70
N ASP A 95 -2.63 -11.46 -34.66
CA ASP A 95 -2.45 -10.03 -34.39
C ASP A 95 -3.57 -9.47 -33.50
N ARG A 96 -4.82 -9.92 -33.66
CA ARG A 96 -5.92 -9.56 -32.74
C ARG A 96 -5.64 -10.06 -31.35
N SER A 97 -5.30 -11.35 -31.20
CA SER A 97 -4.95 -11.93 -29.88
C SER A 97 -3.78 -11.19 -29.22
N ARG A 98 -2.78 -10.78 -30.02
CA ARG A 98 -1.67 -9.96 -29.52
C ARG A 98 -2.14 -8.59 -29.03
N ASN A 99 -3.01 -7.93 -29.76
CA ASN A 99 -3.56 -6.64 -29.36
C ASN A 99 -4.41 -6.73 -28.10
N ASP A 100 -5.20 -7.80 -27.97
CA ASP A 100 -6.01 -8.05 -26.77
C ASP A 100 -5.12 -8.30 -25.55
N ALA A 101 -4.05 -9.10 -25.69
CA ALA A 101 -3.08 -9.34 -24.63
C ALA A 101 -2.34 -8.04 -24.23
N ARG A 102 -2.02 -7.17 -25.20
CA ARG A 102 -1.43 -5.85 -24.89
C ARG A 102 -2.41 -4.95 -24.14
N SER A 103 -3.66 -4.90 -24.57
CA SER A 103 -4.70 -4.12 -23.88
C SER A 103 -4.91 -4.62 -22.45
N GLN A 104 -4.92 -5.93 -22.23
CA GLN A 104 -5.01 -6.52 -20.90
C GLN A 104 -3.78 -6.16 -20.04
N THR A 105 -2.59 -6.13 -20.65
CA THR A 105 -1.36 -5.71 -19.95
C THR A 105 -1.44 -4.27 -19.46
N VAL A 106 -1.96 -3.34 -20.27
CA VAL A 106 -2.17 -1.94 -19.86
C VAL A 106 -3.14 -1.84 -18.69
N LEU A 107 -4.26 -2.56 -18.75
CA LEU A 107 -5.23 -2.59 -17.65
C LEU A 107 -4.61 -3.14 -16.36
N ASN A 108 -3.89 -4.24 -16.45
CA ASN A 108 -3.22 -4.84 -15.31
C ASN A 108 -2.14 -3.91 -14.72
N ALA A 109 -1.33 -3.27 -15.57
CA ALA A 109 -0.33 -2.29 -15.14
C ALA A 109 -0.97 -1.12 -14.38
N GLY A 110 -2.12 -0.62 -14.84
CA GLY A 110 -2.91 0.38 -14.13
C GLY A 110 -3.31 -0.11 -12.74
N THR A 111 -3.85 -1.31 -12.64
CA THR A 111 -4.26 -1.90 -11.36
C THR A 111 -3.10 -2.02 -10.37
N TYR A 112 -1.93 -2.50 -10.82
CA TYR A 112 -0.75 -2.61 -9.95
C TYR A 112 -0.23 -1.24 -9.49
N ALA A 113 -0.20 -0.27 -10.40
CA ALA A 113 0.19 1.10 -10.06
C ALA A 113 -0.75 1.74 -9.03
N ASP A 114 -2.07 1.53 -9.19
CA ASP A 114 -3.08 2.04 -8.26
C ASP A 114 -2.99 1.34 -6.88
N GLN A 115 -2.67 0.04 -6.85
CA GLN A 115 -2.41 -0.70 -5.60
C GLN A 115 -1.17 -0.18 -4.88
N GLU A 116 -0.06 0.03 -5.60
CA GLU A 116 1.17 0.60 -5.01
C GLU A 116 0.90 1.99 -4.44
N TYR A 117 0.18 2.83 -5.19
CA TYR A 117 -0.23 4.15 -4.73
C TYR A 117 -1.08 4.09 -3.46
N GLY A 118 -2.06 3.19 -3.41
CA GLY A 118 -2.89 2.96 -2.23
C GLY A 118 -2.07 2.56 -1.01
N MET A 119 -1.19 1.57 -1.15
CA MET A 119 -0.31 1.11 -0.07
C MET A 119 0.63 2.22 0.43
N ALA A 120 1.21 3.01 -0.47
CA ALA A 120 2.10 4.11 -0.10
C ALA A 120 1.34 5.26 0.59
N THR A 121 0.13 5.56 0.14
CA THR A 121 -0.77 6.54 0.78
C THR A 121 -1.14 6.10 2.19
N ASP A 122 -1.50 4.83 2.36
CA ASP A 122 -1.83 4.26 3.67
C ASP A 122 -0.64 4.27 4.62
N ALA A 123 0.54 3.90 4.13
CA ALA A 123 1.77 3.94 4.92
C ALA A 123 2.08 5.37 5.40
N ARG A 124 1.95 6.36 4.52
CA ARG A 124 2.13 7.77 4.87
C ARG A 124 1.09 8.26 5.88
N SER A 125 -0.18 7.90 5.68
CA SER A 125 -1.28 8.28 6.58
C SER A 125 -1.10 7.69 7.98
N ARG A 126 -0.68 6.43 8.07
CA ARG A 126 -0.37 5.77 9.35
C ARG A 126 0.79 6.45 10.06
N ALA A 127 1.90 6.71 9.35
CA ALA A 127 3.05 7.38 9.92
C ALA A 127 2.73 8.80 10.42
N LEU A 128 1.87 9.52 9.71
CA LEU A 128 1.38 10.83 10.14
C LEU A 128 0.47 10.73 11.36
N SER A 129 -0.45 9.77 11.39
CA SER A 129 -1.35 9.53 12.52
C SER A 129 -0.58 9.16 13.79
N GLU A 130 0.43 8.29 13.66
CA GLU A 130 1.31 7.91 14.76
C GLU A 130 2.04 9.13 15.36
N ARG A 131 2.58 10.01 14.51
CA ARG A 131 3.24 11.23 14.98
C ARG A 131 2.29 12.21 15.65
N LEU A 132 1.07 12.33 15.13
CA LEU A 132 0.03 13.15 15.77
C LEU A 132 -0.37 12.58 17.12
N GLN A 133 -0.50 11.26 17.24
CA GLN A 133 -0.77 10.59 18.52
C GLN A 133 0.35 10.85 19.52
N MET A 134 1.62 10.64 19.12
CA MET A 134 2.77 10.91 19.97
C MET A 134 2.81 12.37 20.45
N ARG A 135 2.47 13.33 19.56
CA ARG A 135 2.41 14.75 19.91
C ARG A 135 1.27 15.07 20.87
N ASN A 136 0.12 14.40 20.72
CA ASN A 136 -1.05 14.64 21.54
C ASN A 136 -1.03 13.87 22.87
N GLN A 137 -0.15 12.87 23.00
CA GLN A 137 -0.05 12.05 24.21
C GLN A 137 0.18 12.89 25.48
N PRO A 138 1.12 13.85 25.53
CA PRO A 138 1.32 14.68 26.72
C PRO A 138 0.06 15.50 27.10
N ILE A 139 -0.73 15.93 26.12
CA ILE A 139 -1.98 16.66 26.36
C ILE A 139 -3.01 15.76 27.05
N ASN A 140 -3.14 14.53 26.59
CA ASN A 140 -4.05 13.53 27.17
C ASN A 140 -3.62 13.14 28.59
N GLU A 141 -2.32 12.97 28.81
CA GLU A 141 -1.76 12.66 30.13
C GLU A 141 -2.04 13.79 31.15
N ILE A 142 -1.82 15.03 30.77
CA ILE A 142 -2.10 16.19 31.63
C ILE A 142 -3.60 16.34 31.90
N SER A 143 -4.43 16.21 30.87
CA SER A 143 -5.89 16.26 31.00
C SER A 143 -6.41 15.19 31.98
N THR A 144 -5.85 13.99 31.90
CA THR A 144 -6.21 12.89 32.79
C THR A 144 -5.75 13.13 34.22
N LEU A 145 -4.53 13.65 34.41
CA LEU A 145 -4.02 14.01 35.74
C LEU A 145 -4.87 15.12 36.40
N MET A 146 -5.27 16.12 35.62
CA MET A 146 -6.11 17.23 36.13
C MET A 146 -7.53 16.78 36.49
N ASN A 147 -8.07 15.79 35.80
CA ASN A 147 -9.43 15.27 36.02
C ASN A 147 -9.47 14.07 36.99
N GLY A 148 -8.33 13.63 37.56
CA GLY A 148 -8.25 12.51 38.51
C GLY A 148 -8.57 11.15 37.89
N GLY A 149 -8.48 11.03 36.56
CA GLY A 149 -8.78 9.81 35.81
C GLY A 149 -7.54 8.96 35.50
N GLN A 150 -7.75 7.72 35.03
CA GLN A 150 -6.69 6.85 34.54
C GLN A 150 -6.22 7.28 33.15
N VAL A 151 -4.92 7.28 32.91
CA VAL A 151 -4.32 7.55 31.60
C VAL A 151 -4.72 6.44 30.62
N THR A 152 -5.42 6.79 29.55
CA THR A 152 -5.77 5.86 28.49
C THR A 152 -4.58 5.74 27.54
N MET A 153 -3.97 4.55 27.45
CA MET A 153 -2.89 4.31 26.50
C MET A 153 -3.42 4.38 25.06
N PRO A 154 -2.70 5.05 24.13
CA PRO A 154 -3.08 5.06 22.72
C PRO A 154 -3.06 3.63 22.16
N GLN A 155 -4.14 3.22 21.52
CA GLN A 155 -4.18 1.97 20.78
C GLN A 155 -3.62 2.21 19.38
N PHE A 156 -2.46 1.63 19.12
CA PHE A 156 -1.90 1.60 17.77
C PHE A 156 -2.66 0.54 16.96
N GLN A 157 -3.12 0.92 15.77
CA GLN A 157 -3.69 -0.05 14.85
C GLN A 157 -2.64 -1.09 14.48
N GLN A 158 -2.95 -2.36 14.76
CA GLN A 158 -2.09 -3.46 14.35
C GLN A 158 -1.99 -3.47 12.81
N TYR A 159 -0.78 -3.63 12.32
CA TYR A 159 -0.51 -3.81 10.89
C TYR A 159 -1.21 -5.09 10.42
N GLN A 160 -2.33 -4.96 9.74
CA GLN A 160 -2.82 -6.02 8.87
C GLN A 160 -2.05 -5.89 7.55
N GLY A 161 -1.02 -6.70 7.41
CA GLY A 161 -0.32 -6.84 6.14
C GLY A 161 -1.35 -7.11 5.05
N GLY A 162 -1.38 -6.25 4.01
CA GLY A 162 -2.25 -6.47 2.87
C GLY A 162 -1.99 -7.89 2.31
N ASN A 163 -3.03 -8.71 2.32
CA ASN A 163 -2.96 -10.03 1.70
C ASN A 163 -2.87 -9.78 0.19
N VAL A 164 -1.64 -9.81 -0.33
CA VAL A 164 -1.44 -9.80 -1.78
C VAL A 164 -1.94 -11.15 -2.25
N ALA A 165 -3.17 -11.18 -2.79
CA ALA A 165 -3.69 -12.36 -3.45
C ALA A 165 -2.68 -12.76 -4.53
N GLY A 166 -2.04 -13.92 -4.35
CA GLY A 166 -1.12 -14.46 -5.34
C GLY A 166 -1.83 -14.52 -6.68
N THR A 167 -1.23 -13.96 -7.72
CA THR A 167 -1.77 -14.03 -9.08
C THR A 167 -1.90 -15.50 -9.43
N ASP A 168 -3.13 -16.00 -9.55
CA ASP A 168 -3.40 -17.40 -9.96
C ASP A 168 -3.05 -17.56 -11.45
N VAL A 169 -1.74 -17.71 -11.68
CA VAL A 169 -1.19 -17.97 -13.02
C VAL A 169 -1.68 -19.33 -13.55
N ALA A 170 -2.00 -20.28 -12.65
CA ALA A 170 -2.50 -21.59 -13.02
C ALA A 170 -3.95 -21.51 -13.53
N GLY A 171 -4.80 -20.68 -12.93
CA GLY A 171 -6.19 -20.48 -13.37
C GLY A 171 -6.28 -19.83 -14.75
N ILE A 172 -5.40 -18.87 -15.04
CA ILE A 172 -5.37 -18.20 -16.35
C ILE A 172 -4.95 -19.16 -17.47
N THR A 173 -3.96 -20.03 -17.21
CA THR A 173 -3.52 -21.06 -18.19
C THR A 173 -4.57 -22.13 -18.38
N GLN A 174 -5.28 -22.55 -17.34
CA GLN A 174 -6.31 -23.58 -17.42
C GLN A 174 -7.55 -23.07 -18.18
N GLN A 175 -7.92 -21.81 -18.01
CA GLN A 175 -9.02 -21.20 -18.74
C GLN A 175 -8.71 -21.01 -20.23
N ALA A 176 -7.45 -20.68 -20.56
CA ALA A 176 -6.98 -20.64 -21.95
C ALA A 176 -7.03 -22.01 -22.63
N TYR A 177 -6.64 -23.09 -21.91
CA TYR A 177 -6.72 -24.47 -22.41
C TYR A 177 -8.17 -24.94 -22.61
N GLN A 178 -9.07 -24.62 -21.68
CA GLN A 178 -10.49 -25.01 -21.81
C GLN A 178 -11.19 -24.33 -22.98
N ASN A 179 -10.87 -23.06 -23.25
CA ASN A 179 -11.41 -22.34 -24.40
C ASN A 179 -10.88 -22.89 -25.75
N GLN A 180 -9.71 -23.53 -25.74
CA GLN A 180 -9.12 -24.11 -26.94
C GLN A 180 -9.70 -25.52 -27.27
N MET A 181 -10.26 -26.21 -26.25
CA MET A 181 -10.88 -27.52 -26.43
C MET A 181 -12.41 -27.46 -26.73
N ALA A 182 -13.02 -26.28 -26.57
CA ALA A 182 -14.47 -26.09 -26.76
C ALA A 182 -14.86 -25.60 -28.16
N ASN A 183 -13.89 -25.43 -29.07
CA ASN A 183 -14.06 -25.17 -30.50
C ASN A 183 -13.45 -26.30 -31.33
#